data_74cea24a86f5192cc3955ae888198287
#
_entry.id   74cea24a86f5192cc3955ae888198287
#
_cell.length_a   1.000
_cell.length_b   1.000
_cell.length_c   1.000
_cell.angle_alpha   90.00
_cell.angle_beta   90.00
_cell.angle_gamma   90.00
#
_symmetry.space_group_name_H-M   'P 1'
#
loop_
_entity.id
_entity.type
_entity.pdbx_description
1 polymer ?
#
loop_
_entity_poly.entity_id
_entity_poly.type
_entity_poly.pdbx_seq_one_letter_code
_entity_poly.pdbx_strand_id
1 'polypeptide(L)'
;GLRPVATPTGMTAHGIVRHLMNVERSWLRDVFAGEEGLSFDWTDADPDGEFHVPPEVTMAELLADYAEEARRCDAIIAAANSLDVVSVRRSFSLRWILIHLVEETARHAGHLDLLRERADGSVGEDPQD
;
A
#
# COMPACT_ATOMS: atom_id res chain seq x y z
N GLY A 1 -16.23 4.93 -17.44
CA GLY A 1 -15.20 3.98 -17.18
C GLY A 1 -15.72 2.65 -16.67
N LEU A 2 -14.84 1.71 -16.64
CA LEU A 2 -15.15 0.39 -16.12
C LEU A 2 -15.31 0.43 -14.61
N ARG A 3 -16.28 -0.30 -14.11
CA ARG A 3 -16.41 -0.46 -12.65
C ARG A 3 -15.25 -1.30 -12.14
N PRO A 4 -14.67 -0.95 -11.00
CA PRO A 4 -13.65 -1.79 -10.38
C PRO A 4 -14.22 -3.17 -10.06
N VAL A 5 -13.44 -4.21 -10.32
CA VAL A 5 -13.79 -5.57 -9.90
C VAL A 5 -13.42 -5.71 -8.43
N ALA A 6 -14.32 -6.28 -7.65
CA ALA A 6 -14.14 -6.44 -6.22
C ALA A 6 -14.09 -7.90 -5.80
N THR A 7 -13.43 -8.19 -4.69
CA THR A 7 -13.54 -9.48 -4.00
C THR A 7 -14.88 -9.55 -3.27
N PRO A 8 -15.28 -10.74 -2.79
CA PRO A 8 -16.50 -10.87 -1.98
C PRO A 8 -16.54 -9.98 -0.74
N THR A 9 -15.39 -9.52 -0.26
CA THR A 9 -15.29 -8.59 0.87
C THR A 9 -15.40 -7.13 0.43
N GLY A 10 -15.61 -6.85 -0.86
CA GLY A 10 -15.74 -5.49 -1.39
C GLY A 10 -14.41 -4.81 -1.72
N MET A 11 -13.29 -5.51 -1.61
CA MET A 11 -11.97 -4.95 -1.86
C MET A 11 -11.71 -4.85 -3.37
N THR A 12 -11.31 -3.66 -3.85
CA THR A 12 -11.02 -3.40 -5.26
C THR A 12 -9.52 -3.25 -5.49
N ALA A 13 -9.08 -3.38 -6.75
CA ALA A 13 -7.69 -3.14 -7.11
C ALA A 13 -7.25 -1.71 -6.79
N HIS A 14 -8.12 -0.72 -7.06
CA HIS A 14 -7.86 0.68 -6.72
C HIS A 14 -7.67 0.86 -5.21
N GLY A 15 -8.54 0.26 -4.43
CA GLY A 15 -8.47 0.32 -2.98
C GLY A 15 -7.20 -0.32 -2.43
N ILE A 16 -6.79 -1.45 -3.00
CA ILE A 16 -5.56 -2.14 -2.57
C ILE A 16 -4.33 -1.27 -2.83
N VAL A 17 -4.23 -0.66 -4.01
CA VAL A 17 -3.10 0.22 -4.34
C VAL A 17 -3.04 1.39 -3.36
N ARG A 18 -4.16 2.04 -3.10
CA ARG A 18 -4.20 3.16 -2.16
C ARG A 18 -3.87 2.72 -0.74
N HIS A 19 -4.34 1.56 -0.33
CA HIS A 19 -4.02 0.98 0.97
C HIS A 19 -2.50 0.75 1.12
N LEU A 20 -1.85 0.14 0.12
CA LEU A 20 -0.41 -0.11 0.17
C LEU A 20 0.39 1.19 0.26
N MET A 21 -0.05 2.23 -0.45
CA MET A 21 0.57 3.55 -0.36
C MET A 21 0.50 4.10 1.07
N ASN A 22 -0.68 4.02 1.70
CA ASN A 22 -0.87 4.49 3.06
C ASN A 22 -0.09 3.64 4.08
N VAL A 23 0.03 2.34 3.85
CA VAL A 23 0.81 1.44 4.71
C VAL A 23 2.29 1.83 4.70
N GLU A 24 2.87 2.07 3.54
CA GLU A 24 4.27 2.50 3.44
C GLU A 24 4.47 3.87 4.10
N ARG A 25 3.57 4.81 3.86
CA ARG A 25 3.62 6.13 4.50
C ARG A 25 3.57 6.02 6.01
N SER A 26 2.66 5.21 6.51
CA SER A 26 2.49 5.02 7.95
C SER A 26 3.74 4.45 8.62
N TRP A 27 4.30 3.40 8.05
CA TRP A 27 5.44 2.73 8.68
C TRP A 27 6.76 3.48 8.50
N LEU A 28 7.02 4.04 7.33
CA LEU A 28 8.32 4.65 7.04
C LEU A 28 8.36 6.14 7.33
N ARG A 29 7.36 6.89 6.90
CA ARG A 29 7.36 8.34 7.12
C ARG A 29 6.86 8.72 8.51
N ASP A 30 5.80 8.08 8.99
CA ASP A 30 5.24 8.38 10.31
C ASP A 30 6.01 7.66 11.42
N VAL A 31 5.95 6.33 11.47
CA VAL A 31 6.51 5.55 12.57
C VAL A 31 8.04 5.63 12.57
N PHE A 32 8.68 5.32 11.47
CA PHE A 32 10.15 5.26 11.42
C PHE A 32 10.79 6.65 11.48
N ALA A 33 10.44 7.54 10.58
CA ALA A 33 11.06 8.86 10.48
C ALA A 33 10.47 9.90 11.42
N GLY A 34 9.28 9.67 11.96
CA GLY A 34 8.63 10.62 12.86
C GLY A 34 8.16 11.89 12.17
N GLU A 35 7.83 11.80 10.88
CA GLU A 35 7.41 12.95 10.09
C GLU A 35 6.08 13.52 10.59
N GLU A 36 5.99 14.84 10.67
CA GLU A 36 4.79 15.53 11.12
C GLU A 36 3.93 15.98 9.93
N GLY A 37 2.63 16.20 10.20
CA GLY A 37 1.73 16.79 9.22
C GLY A 37 1.30 15.86 8.10
N LEU A 38 1.50 14.55 8.26
CA LEU A 38 1.05 13.57 7.29
C LEU A 38 -0.46 13.43 7.29
N SER A 39 -1.03 13.19 6.13
CA SER A 39 -2.43 12.84 5.99
C SER A 39 -2.58 11.46 5.40
N PHE A 40 -3.69 10.80 5.75
CA PHE A 40 -4.03 9.47 5.30
C PHE A 40 -5.44 9.47 4.71
N ASP A 41 -5.77 8.44 3.95
CA ASP A 41 -7.04 8.37 3.25
C ASP A 41 -8.15 7.73 4.09
N TRP A 42 -8.02 7.76 5.41
CA TRP A 42 -9.08 7.34 6.33
C TRP A 42 -9.36 8.42 7.35
N THR A 43 -10.55 8.36 7.96
CA THR A 43 -10.95 9.26 9.04
C THR A 43 -11.60 8.43 10.15
N ASP A 44 -11.83 9.03 11.31
CA ASP A 44 -12.55 8.37 12.40
C ASP A 44 -13.97 7.97 11.97
N ALA A 45 -14.60 8.77 11.11
CA ALA A 45 -15.93 8.48 10.58
C ALA A 45 -15.90 7.38 9.51
N ASP A 46 -14.78 7.22 8.81
CA ASP A 46 -14.61 6.21 7.77
C ASP A 46 -13.21 5.60 7.89
N PRO A 47 -12.99 4.68 8.86
CA PRO A 47 -11.68 4.09 9.09
C PRO A 47 -11.16 3.25 7.93
N ASP A 48 -12.04 2.78 7.05
CA ASP A 48 -11.67 2.04 5.85
C ASP A 48 -11.68 2.91 4.58
N GLY A 49 -11.65 4.23 4.76
CA GLY A 49 -11.76 5.19 3.65
C GLY A 49 -10.73 5.01 2.55
N GLU A 50 -9.54 4.49 2.87
CA GLU A 50 -8.49 4.26 1.87
C GLU A 50 -8.92 3.26 0.80
N PHE A 51 -9.86 2.36 1.12
CA PHE A 51 -10.39 1.38 0.17
C PHE A 51 -11.54 1.94 -0.67
N HIS A 52 -12.12 3.08 -0.28
CA HIS A 52 -13.26 3.70 -0.93
C HIS A 52 -12.80 4.75 -1.93
N VAL A 53 -12.14 4.29 -3.00
CA VAL A 53 -11.59 5.20 -4.02
C VAL A 53 -12.73 5.75 -4.87
N PRO A 54 -12.84 7.10 -5.01
CA PRO A 54 -13.86 7.69 -5.85
C PRO A 54 -13.75 7.21 -7.31
N PRO A 55 -14.90 7.03 -8.01
CA PRO A 55 -14.88 6.51 -9.38
C PRO A 55 -14.09 7.35 -10.38
N GLU A 56 -13.95 8.64 -10.14
CA GLU A 56 -13.20 9.55 -11.01
C GLU A 56 -11.68 9.41 -10.87
N VAL A 57 -11.19 8.75 -9.82
CA VAL A 57 -9.75 8.51 -9.63
C VAL A 57 -9.33 7.32 -10.49
N THR A 58 -8.38 7.54 -11.37
CA THR A 58 -7.90 6.49 -12.27
C THR A 58 -6.79 5.66 -11.65
N MET A 59 -6.62 4.44 -12.16
CA MET A 59 -5.50 3.60 -11.74
C MET A 59 -4.15 4.28 -12.06
N ALA A 60 -4.07 4.98 -13.19
CA ALA A 60 -2.84 5.71 -13.55
C ALA A 60 -2.48 6.77 -12.51
N GLU A 61 -3.48 7.50 -12.01
CA GLU A 61 -3.26 8.49 -10.95
C GLU A 61 -2.80 7.83 -9.66
N LEU A 62 -3.43 6.72 -9.27
CA LEU A 62 -3.04 5.98 -8.06
C LEU A 62 -1.63 5.43 -8.16
N LEU A 63 -1.24 4.89 -9.30
CA LEU A 63 0.10 4.36 -9.51
C LEU A 63 1.16 5.46 -9.50
N ALA A 64 0.82 6.64 -10.04
CA ALA A 64 1.71 7.79 -9.96
C ALA A 64 1.91 8.27 -8.52
N ASP A 65 0.83 8.33 -7.75
CA ASP A 65 0.89 8.69 -6.33
C ASP A 65 1.69 7.66 -5.53
N TYR A 66 1.48 6.37 -5.82
CA TYR A 66 2.23 5.30 -5.18
C TYR A 66 3.73 5.41 -5.49
N ALA A 67 4.08 5.67 -6.75
CA ALA A 67 5.49 5.82 -7.14
C ALA A 67 6.16 6.99 -6.41
N GLU A 68 5.46 8.09 -6.25
CA GLU A 68 5.96 9.25 -5.51
C GLU A 68 6.16 8.91 -4.03
N GLU A 69 5.20 8.22 -3.42
CA GLU A 69 5.30 7.81 -2.04
C GLU A 69 6.45 6.81 -1.83
N ALA A 70 6.59 5.84 -2.74
CA ALA A 70 7.68 4.87 -2.70
C ALA A 70 9.05 5.56 -2.79
N ARG A 71 9.18 6.59 -3.62
CA ARG A 71 10.42 7.33 -3.75
C ARG A 71 10.79 8.04 -2.45
N ARG A 72 9.81 8.63 -1.76
CA ARG A 72 10.02 9.28 -0.46
C ARG A 72 10.43 8.26 0.61
N CYS A 73 9.78 7.11 0.61
CA CYS A 73 10.10 6.03 1.54
C CYS A 73 11.49 5.45 1.27
N ASP A 74 11.86 5.28 0.01
CA ASP A 74 13.18 4.79 -0.38
C ASP A 74 14.30 5.74 0.10
N ALA A 75 14.06 7.04 0.04
CA ALA A 75 15.02 8.03 0.53
C ALA A 75 15.24 7.89 2.05
N ILE A 76 14.19 7.61 2.80
CA ILE A 76 14.28 7.38 4.25
C ILE A 76 15.10 6.12 4.53
N ILE A 77 14.85 5.05 3.79
CA ILE A 77 15.58 3.79 3.95
C ILE A 77 17.08 4.01 3.62
N ALA A 78 17.35 4.70 2.52
CA ALA A 78 18.72 4.95 2.08
C ALA A 78 19.50 5.82 3.07
N ALA A 79 18.83 6.70 3.79
CA ALA A 79 19.45 7.57 4.78
C ALA A 79 19.75 6.86 6.11
N ALA A 80 19.18 5.69 6.35
CA ALA A 80 19.41 4.95 7.57
C ALA A 80 20.81 4.31 7.56
N ASN A 81 21.51 4.38 8.70
CA ASN A 81 22.86 3.84 8.79
C ASN A 81 22.93 2.32 8.83
N SER A 82 21.87 1.68 9.30
CA SER A 82 21.79 0.22 9.35
C SER A 82 20.33 -0.22 9.50
N LEU A 83 20.08 -1.50 9.33
CA LEU A 83 18.76 -2.10 9.55
C LEU A 83 18.39 -2.16 11.04
N ASP A 84 19.35 -1.94 11.92
CA ASP A 84 19.12 -1.98 13.37
C ASP A 84 18.68 -0.64 13.94
N VAL A 85 18.67 0.41 13.13
CA VAL A 85 18.15 1.72 13.54
C VAL A 85 16.68 1.57 13.96
N VAL A 86 16.37 2.14 15.11
CA VAL A 86 15.03 2.03 15.72
C VAL A 86 14.20 3.24 15.31
N SER A 87 12.92 2.99 15.06
CA SER A 87 11.97 4.02 14.65
C SER A 87 11.82 5.11 15.73
N VAL A 88 11.52 6.33 15.27
CA VAL A 88 11.28 7.48 16.16
C VAL A 88 10.06 7.22 17.05
N ARG A 89 9.02 6.60 16.47
CA ARG A 89 7.81 6.25 17.22
C ARG A 89 7.71 4.74 17.32
N ARG A 90 7.21 4.26 18.46
CA ARG A 90 6.87 2.84 18.70
C ARG A 90 8.07 1.89 18.76
N SER A 91 9.29 2.36 18.56
CA SER A 91 10.54 1.61 18.80
C SER A 91 10.67 0.28 18.02
N PHE A 92 10.31 0.27 16.75
CA PHE A 92 10.56 -0.88 15.87
C PHE A 92 11.86 -0.69 15.10
N SER A 93 12.63 -1.78 14.89
CA SER A 93 13.81 -1.69 14.02
C SER A 93 13.39 -1.51 12.56
N LEU A 94 14.25 -0.89 11.77
CA LEU A 94 14.01 -0.77 10.32
C LEU A 94 13.84 -2.15 9.69
N ARG A 95 14.64 -3.14 10.11
CA ARG A 95 14.52 -4.53 9.63
C ARG A 95 13.11 -5.08 9.85
N TRP A 96 12.57 -4.90 11.05
CA TRP A 96 11.24 -5.39 11.37
C TRP A 96 10.19 -4.72 10.47
N ILE A 97 10.30 -3.40 10.29
CA ILE A 97 9.37 -2.64 9.46
C ILE A 97 9.41 -3.12 8.01
N LEU A 98 10.62 -3.32 7.46
CA LEU A 98 10.75 -3.78 6.07
C LEU A 98 10.20 -5.18 5.87
N ILE A 99 10.43 -6.09 6.81
CA ILE A 99 9.86 -7.43 6.75
C ILE A 99 8.33 -7.37 6.81
N HIS A 100 7.79 -6.53 7.69
CA HIS A 100 6.34 -6.34 7.80
C HIS A 100 5.75 -5.79 6.50
N LEU A 101 6.42 -4.84 5.85
CA LEU A 101 5.98 -4.28 4.58
C LEU A 101 6.01 -5.32 3.46
N VAL A 102 7.02 -6.21 3.44
CA VAL A 102 7.07 -7.32 2.48
C VAL A 102 5.86 -8.24 2.68
N GLU A 103 5.54 -8.58 3.92
CA GLU A 103 4.38 -9.43 4.24
C GLU A 103 3.07 -8.78 3.79
N GLU A 104 2.89 -7.48 4.06
CA GLU A 104 1.70 -6.74 3.65
C GLU A 104 1.57 -6.69 2.12
N THR A 105 2.67 -6.41 1.43
CA THR A 105 2.69 -6.35 -0.03
C THR A 105 2.36 -7.70 -0.64
N ALA A 106 2.95 -8.78 -0.11
CA ALA A 106 2.70 -10.13 -0.59
C ALA A 106 1.23 -10.53 -0.40
N ARG A 107 0.64 -10.21 0.75
CA ARG A 107 -0.77 -10.50 1.03
C ARG A 107 -1.68 -9.81 0.03
N HIS A 108 -1.45 -8.52 -0.23
CA HIS A 108 -2.29 -7.75 -1.14
C HIS A 108 -1.99 -8.05 -2.61
N ALA A 109 -0.79 -8.52 -2.94
CA ALA A 109 -0.51 -9.05 -4.28
C ALA A 109 -1.36 -10.29 -4.56
N GLY A 110 -1.57 -11.14 -3.56
CA GLY A 110 -2.51 -12.27 -3.68
C GLY A 110 -3.94 -11.81 -3.94
N HIS A 111 -4.38 -10.75 -3.27
CA HIS A 111 -5.71 -10.16 -3.52
C HIS A 111 -5.83 -9.63 -4.95
N LEU A 112 -4.78 -8.98 -5.45
CA LEU A 112 -4.77 -8.48 -6.84
C LEU A 112 -4.85 -9.62 -7.85
N ASP A 113 -4.18 -10.73 -7.61
CA ASP A 113 -4.26 -11.91 -8.45
C ASP A 113 -5.69 -12.47 -8.50
N LEU A 114 -6.37 -12.56 -7.34
CA LEU A 114 -7.76 -13.00 -7.30
C LEU A 114 -8.67 -12.06 -8.07
N LEU A 115 -8.45 -10.76 -7.97
CA LEU A 115 -9.23 -9.77 -8.71
C LEU A 115 -9.01 -9.91 -10.21
N ARG A 116 -7.78 -10.17 -10.65
CA ARG A 116 -7.47 -10.40 -12.05
C ARG A 116 -8.18 -11.65 -12.57
N GLU A 117 -8.15 -12.74 -11.83
CA GLU A 117 -8.84 -13.96 -12.20
C GLU A 117 -10.35 -13.74 -12.37
N ARG A 118 -10.95 -12.97 -11.47
CA ARG A 118 -12.39 -12.67 -11.54
C ARG A 118 -12.72 -11.77 -12.73
N ALA A 119 -11.80 -10.87 -13.11
CA ALA A 119 -12.03 -9.94 -14.20
C ALA A 119 -11.87 -10.58 -15.58
N ASP A 120 -10.90 -11.49 -15.75
CA ASP A 120 -10.56 -12.04 -17.06
C ASP A 120 -10.63 -13.57 -17.13
N GLY A 121 -10.96 -14.24 -16.03
CA GLY A 121 -11.07 -15.69 -15.97
C GLY A 121 -9.73 -16.43 -16.03
N SER A 122 -8.60 -15.73 -15.91
CA SER A 122 -7.30 -16.36 -15.95
C SER A 122 -6.85 -16.83 -14.57
N VAL A 123 -5.86 -17.72 -14.53
CA VAL A 123 -5.23 -18.19 -13.30
C VAL A 123 -3.95 -17.38 -13.10
N GLY A 124 -3.84 -16.69 -11.96
CA GLY A 124 -2.74 -15.76 -11.70
C GLY A 124 -1.36 -16.39 -11.70
N GLU A 125 -1.25 -17.69 -11.45
CA GLU A 125 0.00 -18.42 -11.39
C GLU A 125 0.40 -19.09 -12.69
N ASP A 126 -0.42 -18.97 -13.72
CA ASP A 126 -0.12 -19.59 -15.01
C ASP A 126 1.14 -18.94 -15.59
N PRO A 127 2.21 -19.70 -15.81
CA PRO A 127 3.46 -19.12 -16.32
C PRO A 127 3.36 -18.61 -17.75
N GLN A 128 2.26 -18.85 -18.42
CA GLN A 128 2.00 -18.35 -19.75
C GLN A 128 1.33 -16.99 -19.75
N ASP A 129 0.94 -16.52 -18.63
CA ASP A 129 0.29 -15.23 -18.49
C ASP A 129 1.22 -14.06 -18.77
#